data_cd3de43fc4c948caf3e96b9aabff3e1c
#
_entry.id   cd3de43fc4c948caf3e96b9aabff3e1c
#
_cell.length_a   1.000
_cell.length_b   1.000
_cell.length_c   1.000
_cell.angle_alpha   90.00
_cell.angle_beta   90.00
_cell.angle_gamma   90.00
#
_symmetry.space_group_name_H-M   'P 1'
#
loop_
_entity.id
_entity.type
_entity.pdbx_description
1 polymer ?
#
loop_
_entity_poly.entity_id
_entity_poly.type
_entity_poly.pdbx_seq_one_letter_code
_entity_poly.pdbx_strand_id
1 'polypeptide(L)'
;MGKSLPVLNFPFLGDKLESLQQQISKFISPTSPSAAPNDGRTVDDFKPYLVALNLTKRCNLKCDHCYLDATTKAGGGSDELSTEECFRLIDQIAEVNKGCLLVITGGEPLVRPDILDIARHAVGLGFIVVFG
;
A
#
# COMPACT_ATOMS: atom_id res chain seq x y z
N MET A 1 3.54 -25.16 -17.89
CA MET A 1 2.40 -24.24 -18.06
C MET A 1 2.37 -23.35 -16.83
N GLY A 2 2.98 -22.17 -16.93
CA GLY A 2 3.03 -21.21 -15.84
C GLY A 2 1.67 -20.55 -15.65
N LYS A 3 1.01 -20.75 -14.52
CA LYS A 3 -0.14 -19.97 -14.13
C LYS A 3 0.38 -18.61 -13.67
N SER A 4 -0.01 -17.55 -14.36
CA SER A 4 0.22 -16.18 -13.92
C SER A 4 -0.48 -15.96 -12.58
N LEU A 5 0.21 -15.32 -11.65
CA LEU A 5 -0.36 -14.87 -10.37
C LEU A 5 -1.65 -14.08 -10.64
N PRO A 6 -2.70 -14.27 -9.84
CA PRO A 6 -3.89 -13.44 -9.97
C PRO A 6 -3.49 -11.98 -9.69
N VAL A 7 -3.62 -11.15 -10.70
CA VAL A 7 -3.51 -9.70 -10.54
C VAL A 7 -4.73 -9.29 -9.73
N LEU A 8 -4.50 -8.76 -8.53
CA LEU A 8 -5.56 -8.08 -7.77
C LEU A 8 -6.09 -6.94 -8.66
N ASN A 9 -7.21 -7.21 -9.32
CA ASN A 9 -7.81 -6.26 -10.24
C ASN A 9 -8.69 -5.31 -9.41
N PHE A 10 -8.21 -4.09 -9.23
CA PHE A 10 -8.94 -3.02 -8.57
C PHE A 10 -9.68 -2.19 -9.63
N PRO A 11 -10.91 -2.52 -10.00
CA PRO A 11 -11.57 -1.96 -11.18
C PRO A 11 -11.88 -0.46 -11.09
N PHE A 12 -11.67 0.17 -9.92
CA PHE A 12 -11.94 1.59 -9.75
C PHE A 12 -10.69 2.50 -9.77
N LEU A 13 -9.49 1.92 -9.80
CA LEU A 13 -8.23 2.67 -9.78
C LEU A 13 -7.67 2.98 -11.18
N GLY A 14 -8.27 2.44 -12.25
CA GLY A 14 -7.97 2.75 -13.66
C GLY A 14 -6.51 3.15 -13.94
N ASP A 15 -6.34 4.27 -14.60
CA ASP A 15 -5.03 4.78 -15.08
C ASP A 15 -3.99 5.05 -13.97
N LYS A 16 -4.44 5.33 -12.73
CA LYS A 16 -3.53 5.49 -11.59
C LYS A 16 -2.85 4.19 -11.15
N LEU A 17 -3.51 3.05 -11.37
CA LEU A 17 -2.95 1.74 -11.05
C LEU A 17 -1.85 1.33 -12.02
N GLU A 18 -1.99 1.70 -13.29
CA GLU A 18 -0.95 1.40 -14.28
C GLU A 18 0.35 2.14 -13.97
N SER A 19 0.27 3.40 -13.51
CA SER A 19 1.47 4.14 -13.10
C SER A 19 2.11 3.56 -11.83
N LEU A 20 1.31 3.11 -10.87
CA LEU A 20 1.77 2.43 -9.66
C LEU A 20 2.35 1.05 -9.97
N GLN A 21 1.72 0.29 -10.88
CA GLN A 21 2.26 -0.99 -11.34
C GLN A 21 3.59 -0.84 -12.08
N GLN A 22 3.74 0.22 -12.89
CA GLN A 22 5.01 0.53 -13.53
C GLN A 22 6.10 0.94 -12.54
N GLN A 23 5.74 1.65 -11.47
CA GLN A 23 6.68 1.99 -10.40
C GLN A 23 7.07 0.74 -9.59
N ILE A 24 6.11 -0.10 -9.25
CA ILE A 24 6.35 -1.35 -8.54
C ILE A 24 7.18 -2.33 -9.38
N SER A 25 6.93 -2.43 -10.69
CA SER A 25 7.68 -3.32 -11.58
C SER A 25 9.16 -2.94 -11.73
N LYS A 26 9.52 -1.67 -11.51
CA LYS A 26 10.93 -1.23 -11.48
C LYS A 26 11.67 -1.69 -10.23
N PHE A 27 10.97 -1.93 -9.14
CA PHE A 27 11.56 -2.37 -7.86
C PHE A 27 11.51 -3.88 -7.66
N ILE A 28 10.59 -4.57 -8.33
CA ILE A 28 10.53 -6.03 -8.34
C ILE A 28 11.31 -6.51 -9.55
N SER A 29 12.64 -6.50 -9.48
CA SER A 29 13.41 -7.38 -10.35
C SER A 29 12.99 -8.82 -10.04
N PRO A 30 12.73 -9.66 -11.06
CA PRO A 30 12.45 -11.06 -10.83
C PRO A 30 13.77 -11.82 -10.52
N THR A 31 14.42 -11.46 -9.41
CA THR A 31 15.30 -12.39 -8.75
C THR A 31 14.35 -13.39 -8.12
N SER A 32 14.19 -14.53 -8.79
CA SER A 32 13.45 -15.67 -8.24
C SER A 32 13.85 -15.85 -6.77
N PRO A 33 12.94 -15.67 -5.81
CA PRO A 33 13.21 -16.15 -4.48
C PRO A 33 13.50 -17.64 -4.63
N SER A 34 14.63 -18.11 -4.11
CA SER A 34 14.91 -19.54 -3.99
C SER A 34 13.64 -20.18 -3.45
N ALA A 35 13.14 -21.21 -4.17
CA ALA A 35 11.84 -21.79 -3.91
C ALA A 35 11.61 -21.97 -2.41
N ALA A 36 10.69 -21.20 -1.87
CA ALA A 36 10.17 -21.45 -0.54
C ALA A 36 9.67 -22.88 -0.52
N PRO A 37 9.84 -23.62 0.59
CA PRO A 37 9.35 -24.99 0.68
C PRO A 37 7.87 -24.97 0.29
N ASN A 38 7.50 -25.86 -0.65
CA ASN A 38 6.12 -26.00 -1.09
C ASN A 38 5.31 -26.56 0.08
N ASP A 39 4.74 -25.68 0.88
CA ASP A 39 3.95 -26.04 2.07
C ASP A 39 2.49 -26.38 1.73
N GLY A 40 2.19 -26.52 0.45
CA GLY A 40 0.87 -26.88 -0.05
C GLY A 40 -0.15 -25.72 -0.05
N ARG A 41 0.27 -24.51 0.32
CA ARG A 41 -0.59 -23.33 0.23
C ARG A 41 -0.81 -22.92 -1.23
N THR A 42 -2.06 -22.63 -1.57
CA THR A 42 -2.41 -22.06 -2.87
C THR A 42 -2.41 -20.53 -2.79
N VAL A 43 -2.34 -19.85 -3.92
CA VAL A 43 -2.48 -18.38 -3.98
C VAL A 43 -3.83 -17.90 -3.44
N ASP A 44 -4.84 -18.75 -3.49
CA ASP A 44 -6.18 -18.46 -2.95
C ASP A 44 -6.21 -18.45 -1.41
N ASP A 45 -5.21 -19.10 -0.77
CA ASP A 45 -5.04 -19.12 0.68
C ASP A 45 -4.18 -17.98 1.21
N PHE A 46 -3.65 -17.12 0.30
CA PHE A 46 -2.76 -16.03 0.70
C PHE A 46 -3.52 -14.96 1.48
N LYS A 47 -3.12 -14.77 2.73
CA LYS A 47 -3.59 -13.67 3.58
C LYS A 47 -2.41 -12.83 4.02
N PRO A 48 -2.38 -11.54 3.67
CA PRO A 48 -1.29 -10.66 4.08
C PRO A 48 -1.25 -10.56 5.61
N TYR A 49 -0.09 -10.75 6.21
CA TYR A 49 0.12 -10.52 7.63
C TYR A 49 0.28 -9.02 7.94
N LEU A 50 0.89 -8.29 7.01
CA LEU A 50 1.16 -6.87 7.09
C LEU A 50 0.92 -6.23 5.72
N VAL A 51 0.28 -5.07 5.73
CA VAL A 51 0.14 -4.20 4.56
C VAL A 51 0.67 -2.81 4.91
N ALA A 52 1.64 -2.32 4.15
CA ALA A 52 2.17 -0.96 4.30
C ALA A 52 1.61 -0.06 3.19
N LEU A 53 0.99 1.05 3.56
CA LEU A 53 0.42 2.04 2.66
C LEU A 53 1.25 3.33 2.70
N ASN A 54 1.98 3.61 1.63
CA ASN A 54 2.64 4.89 1.41
C ASN A 54 1.60 5.89 0.88
N LEU A 55 0.96 6.67 1.75
CA LEU A 55 -0.18 7.51 1.39
C LEU A 55 0.19 8.93 0.99
N THR A 56 1.44 9.36 1.22
CA THR A 56 1.93 10.68 0.84
C THR A 56 3.42 10.70 0.56
N LYS A 57 3.85 11.55 -0.35
CA LYS A 57 5.26 11.92 -0.52
C LYS A 57 5.64 13.21 0.21
N ARG A 58 4.66 13.88 0.83
CA ARG A 58 4.95 15.06 1.65
C ARG A 58 5.67 14.66 2.91
N CYS A 59 6.70 15.43 3.27
CA CYS A 59 7.48 15.21 4.48
C CYS A 59 8.03 16.53 4.99
N ASN A 60 8.02 16.73 6.30
CA ASN A 60 8.67 17.87 6.96
C ASN A 60 10.11 17.58 7.38
N LEU A 61 10.59 16.37 7.10
CA LEU A 61 11.96 15.92 7.37
C LEU A 61 12.77 15.82 6.07
N LYS A 62 14.09 15.79 6.21
CA LYS A 62 15.04 15.58 5.13
C LYS A 62 16.04 14.50 5.55
N CYS A 63 15.69 13.25 5.30
CA CYS A 63 16.54 12.12 5.61
C CYS A 63 17.50 11.84 4.44
N ASP A 64 18.77 11.65 4.72
CA ASP A 64 19.78 11.37 3.68
C ASP A 64 19.55 10.05 2.95
N HIS A 65 18.80 9.11 3.56
CA HIS A 65 18.51 7.77 3.05
C HIS A 65 17.03 7.58 2.73
N CYS A 66 16.33 8.64 2.30
CA CYS A 66 14.91 8.56 2.00
C CYS A 66 14.67 7.75 0.72
N TYR A 67 14.07 6.59 0.84
CA TYR A 67 13.76 5.71 -0.31
C TYR A 67 12.58 6.20 -1.17
N LEU A 68 11.78 7.16 -0.66
CA LEU A 68 10.61 7.72 -1.36
C LEU A 68 10.93 9.04 -2.07
N ASP A 69 12.13 9.61 -1.88
CA ASP A 69 12.43 10.99 -2.28
C ASP A 69 11.38 11.99 -1.78
N ALA A 70 10.89 11.75 -0.56
CA ALA A 70 9.88 12.59 0.07
C ALA A 70 10.45 14.00 0.32
N THR A 71 9.67 15.02 0.02
CA THR A 71 10.11 16.41 0.17
C THR A 71 8.98 17.30 0.68
N THR A 72 9.36 18.45 1.29
CA THR A 72 8.41 19.50 1.67
C THR A 72 7.71 20.14 0.47
N LYS A 73 8.29 19.99 -0.73
CA LYS A 73 7.76 20.49 -2.01
C LYS A 73 6.93 19.45 -2.76
N ALA A 74 6.89 18.20 -2.31
CA ALA A 74 5.95 17.23 -2.83
C ALA A 74 4.56 17.78 -2.50
N GLY A 75 4.04 18.62 -3.37
CA GLY A 75 2.68 19.12 -3.28
C GLY A 75 1.77 17.91 -3.27
N GLY A 76 0.79 17.88 -2.37
CA GLY A 76 -0.34 17.00 -2.50
C GLY A 76 -0.91 17.23 -3.89
N GLY A 77 -0.49 16.43 -4.83
CA GLY A 77 -0.81 16.57 -6.23
C GLY A 77 -1.81 15.51 -6.65
N SER A 78 -2.13 15.55 -7.91
CA SER A 78 -2.97 14.59 -8.62
C SER A 78 -2.56 13.12 -8.45
N ASP A 79 -1.38 12.88 -7.85
CA ASP A 79 -0.76 11.56 -7.75
C ASP A 79 -0.99 10.87 -6.39
N GLU A 80 -1.55 11.58 -5.40
CA GLU A 80 -1.94 10.99 -4.12
C GLU A 80 -3.41 10.53 -4.18
N LEU A 81 -3.71 9.42 -3.51
CA LEU A 81 -5.09 8.97 -3.37
C LEU A 81 -5.89 9.99 -2.56
N SER A 82 -7.12 10.26 -2.97
CA SER A 82 -8.08 11.03 -2.17
C SER A 82 -8.48 10.24 -0.90
N THR A 83 -9.14 10.91 0.04
CA THR A 83 -9.65 10.27 1.25
C THR A 83 -10.58 9.10 0.93
N GLU A 84 -11.50 9.30 -0.03
CA GLU A 84 -12.47 8.29 -0.45
C GLU A 84 -11.80 7.12 -1.18
N GLU A 85 -10.74 7.38 -1.94
CA GLU A 85 -9.94 6.33 -2.58
C GLU A 85 -9.19 5.51 -1.53
N CYS A 86 -8.65 6.17 -0.48
CA CYS A 86 -8.02 5.47 0.65
C CYS A 86 -9.03 4.59 1.39
N PHE A 87 -10.24 5.07 1.66
CA PHE A 87 -11.27 4.27 2.32
C PHE A 87 -11.61 3.03 1.50
N ARG A 88 -11.87 3.18 0.20
CA ARG A 88 -12.17 2.06 -0.69
C ARG A 88 -11.02 1.04 -0.77
N LEU A 89 -9.77 1.51 -0.79
CA LEU A 89 -8.61 0.63 -0.77
C LEU A 89 -8.56 -0.18 0.54
N ILE A 90 -8.78 0.46 1.67
CA ILE A 90 -8.78 -0.18 2.99
C ILE A 90 -9.94 -1.17 3.11
N ASP A 91 -11.14 -0.85 2.59
CA ASP A 91 -12.28 -1.76 2.54
C ASP A 91 -11.94 -3.04 1.77
N GLN A 92 -11.28 -2.93 0.62
CA GLN A 92 -10.84 -4.07 -0.17
C GLN A 92 -9.77 -4.92 0.54
N ILE A 93 -8.85 -4.28 1.25
CA ILE A 93 -7.88 -5.02 2.07
C ILE A 93 -8.61 -5.78 3.19
N ALA A 94 -9.65 -5.18 3.79
CA ALA A 94 -10.46 -5.82 4.82
C ALA A 94 -11.21 -7.06 4.32
N GLU A 95 -11.66 -7.05 3.05
CA GLU A 95 -12.27 -8.23 2.42
C GLU A 95 -11.28 -9.40 2.33
N VAL A 96 -10.00 -9.12 2.13
CA VAL A 96 -8.96 -10.15 2.06
C VAL A 96 -8.53 -10.61 3.45
N ASN A 97 -8.13 -9.71 4.32
CA ASN A 97 -7.76 -10.01 5.71
C ASN A 97 -7.75 -8.76 6.60
N LYS A 98 -8.83 -8.51 7.31
CA LYS A 98 -8.90 -7.44 8.31
C LYS A 98 -8.07 -7.69 9.59
N GLY A 99 -7.56 -8.89 9.77
CA GLY A 99 -6.67 -9.23 10.89
C GLY A 99 -5.19 -8.89 10.62
N CYS A 100 -4.85 -8.32 9.47
CA CYS A 100 -3.48 -7.92 9.20
C CYS A 100 -3.11 -6.60 9.90
N LEU A 101 -1.81 -6.40 10.09
CA LEU A 101 -1.25 -5.13 10.54
C LEU A 101 -1.27 -4.13 9.38
N LEU A 102 -1.92 -3.00 9.56
CA LEU A 102 -1.95 -1.93 8.57
C LEU A 102 -0.98 -0.82 8.98
N VAL A 103 0.12 -0.70 8.24
CA VAL A 103 1.12 0.36 8.47
C VAL A 103 0.82 1.53 7.54
N ILE A 104 0.43 2.65 8.10
CA ILE A 104 0.26 3.91 7.39
C ILE A 104 1.59 4.65 7.40
N THR A 105 2.15 4.87 6.23
CA THR A 105 3.48 5.44 6.07
C THR A 105 3.55 6.33 4.82
N GLY A 106 4.76 6.67 4.39
CA GLY A 106 4.99 7.54 3.25
C GLY A 106 6.20 8.43 3.49
N GLY A 107 6.09 9.72 3.18
CA GLY A 107 7.03 10.73 3.65
C GLY A 107 6.87 10.89 5.17
N GLU A 108 5.99 11.79 5.58
CA GLU A 108 5.51 11.89 6.96
C GLU A 108 3.98 11.85 6.93
N PRO A 109 3.36 10.73 7.33
CA PRO A 109 1.92 10.58 7.19
C PRO A 109 1.12 11.64 7.97
N LEU A 110 1.63 12.13 9.11
CA LEU A 110 0.95 13.11 9.94
C LEU A 110 0.86 14.52 9.30
N VAL A 111 1.59 14.78 8.21
CA VAL A 111 1.40 16.05 7.45
C VAL A 111 0.21 16.00 6.49
N ARG A 112 -0.37 14.83 6.29
CA ARG A 112 -1.58 14.65 5.49
C ARG A 112 -2.81 15.03 6.33
N PRO A 113 -3.65 15.99 5.89
CA PRO A 113 -4.70 16.56 6.76
C PRO A 113 -5.81 15.56 7.13
N ASP A 114 -6.07 14.57 6.26
CA ASP A 114 -7.12 13.57 6.41
C ASP A 114 -6.62 12.24 7.02
N ILE A 115 -5.34 12.17 7.42
CA ILE A 115 -4.72 10.90 7.83
C ILE A 115 -5.40 10.25 9.04
N LEU A 116 -5.89 11.07 9.98
CA LEU A 116 -6.58 10.55 11.15
C LEU A 116 -7.96 9.98 10.82
N ASP A 117 -8.64 10.51 9.80
CA ASP A 117 -9.92 9.98 9.34
C ASP A 117 -9.70 8.65 8.62
N ILE A 118 -8.63 8.55 7.82
CA ILE A 118 -8.20 7.31 7.18
C ILE A 118 -7.87 6.24 8.24
N ALA A 119 -7.11 6.61 9.27
CA ALA A 119 -6.78 5.70 10.36
C ALA A 119 -8.02 5.24 11.15
N ARG A 120 -8.95 6.16 11.46
CA ARG A 120 -10.21 5.82 12.15
C ARG A 120 -11.06 4.85 11.33
N HIS A 121 -11.13 5.07 10.00
CA HIS A 121 -11.84 4.16 9.11
C HIS A 121 -11.26 2.75 9.20
N ALA A 122 -9.94 2.59 9.10
CA ALA A 122 -9.25 1.32 9.21
C ALA A 122 -9.49 0.64 10.58
N VAL A 123 -9.36 1.39 11.67
CA VAL A 123 -9.65 0.87 13.03
C VAL A 123 -11.11 0.43 13.15
N GLY A 124 -12.04 1.18 12.56
CA GLY A 124 -13.46 0.82 12.52
C GLY A 124 -13.74 -0.50 11.82
N LEU A 125 -12.91 -0.91 10.86
CA LEU A 125 -12.99 -2.21 10.18
C LEU A 125 -12.30 -3.34 10.95
N GLY A 126 -11.57 -3.03 12.03
CA GLY A 126 -10.90 -3.99 12.90
C GLY A 126 -9.40 -4.17 12.66
N PHE A 127 -8.78 -3.32 11.84
CA PHE A 127 -7.31 -3.35 11.66
C PHE A 127 -6.57 -2.89 12.91
N ILE A 128 -5.38 -3.46 13.13
CA ILE A 128 -4.36 -2.86 13.99
C ILE A 128 -3.59 -1.87 13.11
N VAL A 129 -3.74 -0.58 13.41
CA VAL A 129 -3.12 0.50 12.63
C VAL A 129 -1.86 1.00 13.32
N VAL A 130 -0.79 1.13 12.57
CA VAL A 130 0.51 1.67 13.02
C VAL A 130 0.93 2.78 12.08
N PHE A 131 1.48 3.86 12.62
CA PHE A 131 2.15 4.91 11.86
C PHE A 131 3.66 4.61 11.82
N GLY A 132 4.27 4.68 10.61
CA GLY A 132 5.68 4.42 10.36
C GLY A 132 6.38 5.58 9.68
#